data_f105f1514ac2a9f3c510404301161dcf
#
_entry.id   f105f1514ac2a9f3c510404301161dcf
#
_cell.length_a   1.000
_cell.length_b   1.000
_cell.length_c   1.000
_cell.angle_alpha   90.00
_cell.angle_beta   90.00
_cell.angle_gamma   90.00
#
_symmetry.space_group_name_H-M   'P 1'
#
loop_
_entity.id
_entity.type
_entity.pdbx_description
1 polymer ?
#
loop_
_entity_poly.entity_id
_entity_poly.type
_entity_poly.pdbx_seq_one_letter_code
_entity_poly.pdbx_strand_id
1 'polypeptide(L)' 'MKFRGKIIYTMDAEHPDKKYVEDWTEDKTFTFSDTYTFNSDYTEEEAIIYIKHDLKLVAGGGYNTDHIHNVNFEIERL' A
#
# COMPACT_ATOMS: atom_id res chain seq x y z
N MET A 1 5.47 19.00 -6.79
CA MET A 1 5.84 18.26 -5.58
C MET A 1 6.15 16.81 -5.93
N LYS A 2 7.14 16.26 -5.29
CA LYS A 2 7.54 14.88 -5.51
C LYS A 2 7.67 14.16 -4.16
N PHE A 3 7.14 12.96 -4.09
CA PHE A 3 7.12 12.16 -2.87
C PHE A 3 7.53 10.72 -3.14
N ARG A 4 8.11 10.09 -2.13
CA ARG A 4 8.23 8.65 -2.07
C ARG A 4 7.25 8.14 -1.02
N GLY A 5 6.38 7.23 -1.42
CA GLY A 5 5.42 6.61 -0.53
C GLY A 5 5.74 5.14 -0.34
N LYS A 6 5.61 4.66 0.89
CA LYS A 6 5.83 3.26 1.25
C LYS A 6 4.70 2.78 2.12
N ILE A 7 4.20 1.59 1.84
CA ILE A 7 3.22 0.90 2.67
C ILE A 7 3.85 -0.40 3.21
N ILE A 8 3.66 -0.64 4.48
CA ILE A 8 4.03 -1.89 5.13
C ILE A 8 2.73 -2.49 5.65
N TYR A 9 2.44 -3.71 5.27
CA TYR A 9 1.16 -4.32 5.58
C TYR A 9 1.29 -5.83 5.77
N THR A 10 0.33 -6.39 6.50
CA THR A 10 0.23 -7.84 6.71
C THR A 10 -0.97 -8.36 5.92
N MET A 11 -0.75 -9.41 5.14
CA MET A 11 -1.83 -10.13 4.47
C MET A 11 -2.09 -11.41 5.26
N ASP A 12 -3.35 -11.66 5.57
CA ASP A 12 -3.72 -12.86 6.31
C ASP A 12 -3.69 -14.13 5.42
N ALA A 13 -3.68 -15.28 6.07
CA ALA A 13 -3.61 -16.56 5.39
C ALA A 13 -4.92 -16.93 4.67
N GLU A 14 -5.96 -16.12 4.84
CA GLU A 14 -7.25 -16.30 4.16
C GLU A 14 -7.32 -15.57 2.82
N HIS A 15 -6.24 -14.85 2.43
CA HIS A 15 -6.23 -14.11 1.18
C HIS A 15 -6.50 -15.02 -0.02
N PRO A 16 -7.32 -14.60 -1.00
CA PRO A 16 -7.65 -15.43 -2.16
C PRO A 16 -6.46 -15.93 -2.95
N ASP A 17 -5.36 -15.17 -2.96
CA ASP A 17 -4.16 -15.54 -3.69
C ASP A 17 -3.30 -16.59 -2.97
N LYS A 18 -3.66 -16.96 -1.75
CA LYS A 18 -2.97 -17.98 -0.97
C LYS A 18 -2.79 -19.28 -1.76
N LYS A 19 -3.79 -19.66 -2.53
CA LYS A 19 -3.76 -20.90 -3.31
C LYS A 19 -2.64 -20.96 -4.36
N TYR A 20 -2.05 -19.82 -4.69
CA TYR A 20 -0.95 -19.74 -5.65
C TYR A 20 0.43 -19.69 -4.97
N VAL A 21 0.46 -19.67 -3.63
CA VAL A 21 1.69 -19.58 -2.85
C VAL A 21 1.74 -20.75 -1.88
N GLU A 22 2.51 -21.78 -2.23
CA GLU A 22 2.54 -23.06 -1.49
C GLU A 22 2.88 -22.92 -0.01
N ASP A 23 3.76 -22.01 0.34
CA ASP A 23 4.26 -21.83 1.70
C ASP A 23 3.49 -20.80 2.51
N TRP A 24 2.38 -20.28 1.98
CA TRP A 24 1.60 -19.26 2.68
C TRP A 24 0.63 -19.90 3.66
N THR A 25 1.15 -20.35 4.79
CA THR A 25 0.38 -21.04 5.83
C THR A 25 0.02 -20.14 7.01
N GLU A 26 0.59 -18.95 7.08
CA GLU A 26 0.35 -17.97 8.15
C GLU A 26 0.44 -16.55 7.58
N ASP A 27 0.06 -15.56 8.39
CA ASP A 27 0.09 -14.15 7.98
C ASP A 27 1.50 -13.73 7.58
N LYS A 28 1.60 -12.98 6.48
CA LYS A 28 2.88 -12.48 5.97
C LYS A 28 2.89 -10.96 5.89
N THR A 29 4.02 -10.37 6.20
CA THR A 29 4.25 -8.93 6.09
C THR A 29 4.92 -8.60 4.77
N PHE A 30 4.36 -7.63 4.06
CA PHE A 30 4.84 -7.17 2.77
C PHE A 30 5.14 -5.67 2.82
N THR A 31 5.97 -5.23 1.90
CA THR A 31 6.30 -3.83 1.73
C THR A 31 6.22 -3.48 0.24
N PHE A 32 5.61 -2.35 -0.05
CA PHE A 32 5.56 -1.80 -1.40
C PHE A 32 5.86 -0.30 -1.34
N SER A 33 6.62 0.19 -2.32
CA SER A 33 6.92 1.63 -2.40
C SER A 33 6.86 2.12 -3.84
N ASP A 34 6.54 3.39 -4.00
CA ASP A 34 6.49 4.04 -5.30
C ASP A 34 6.79 5.52 -5.15
N THR A 35 7.10 6.16 -6.27
CA THR A 35 7.36 7.60 -6.33
C THR A 35 6.20 8.29 -7.03
N TYR A 36 5.76 9.43 -6.46
CA TYR A 36 4.61 10.18 -6.92
C TYR A 36 5.02 11.60 -7.25
N THR A 37 4.50 12.12 -8.35
CA THR A 37 4.70 13.51 -8.76
C THR A 37 3.36 14.20 -8.90
N PHE A 38 3.21 15.36 -8.25
CA PHE A 38 1.98 16.15 -8.29
C PHE A 38 2.30 17.54 -8.83
N ASN A 39 1.35 18.11 -9.56
CA ASN A 39 1.45 19.50 -10.03
C ASN A 39 1.08 20.47 -8.90
N SER A 40 1.17 21.77 -9.18
CA SER A 40 0.92 22.82 -8.19
C SER A 40 -0.56 22.96 -7.77
N ASP A 41 -1.47 22.26 -8.42
CA ASP A 41 -2.89 22.30 -8.08
C ASP A 41 -3.21 21.48 -6.83
N TYR A 42 -2.28 20.63 -6.39
CA TYR A 42 -2.44 19.82 -5.20
C TYR A 42 -1.75 20.48 -4.00
N THR A 43 -2.41 20.44 -2.85
CA THR A 43 -1.75 20.74 -1.58
C THR A 43 -0.96 19.50 -1.13
N GLU A 44 0.00 19.70 -0.23
CA GLU A 44 0.74 18.59 0.36
C GLU A 44 -0.19 17.59 1.05
N GLU A 45 -1.19 18.09 1.77
CA GLU A 45 -2.18 17.27 2.47
C GLU A 45 -2.98 16.40 1.49
N GLU A 46 -3.46 16.99 0.40
CA GLU A 46 -4.17 16.25 -0.65
C GLU A 46 -3.29 15.18 -1.30
N ALA A 47 -2.03 15.51 -1.55
CA ALA A 47 -1.07 14.57 -2.12
C ALA A 47 -0.87 13.36 -1.20
N ILE A 48 -0.70 13.60 0.10
CA ILE A 48 -0.52 12.53 1.09
C ILE A 48 -1.73 11.62 1.14
N ILE A 49 -2.93 12.18 1.13
CA ILE A 49 -4.19 11.39 1.12
C ILE A 49 -4.26 10.51 -0.13
N TYR A 50 -3.94 11.08 -1.27
CA TYR A 50 -3.92 10.33 -2.53
C TYR A 50 -2.92 9.16 -2.48
N ILE A 51 -1.71 9.43 -2.00
CA ILE A 51 -0.64 8.42 -1.93
C ILE A 51 -1.07 7.25 -1.04
N LYS A 52 -1.63 7.53 0.13
CA LYS A 52 -2.10 6.48 1.05
C LYS A 52 -3.19 5.63 0.42
N HIS A 53 -4.13 6.27 -0.27
CA HIS A 53 -5.21 5.56 -0.94
C HIS A 53 -4.68 4.65 -2.06
N ASP A 54 -3.81 5.18 -2.89
CA ASP A 54 -3.22 4.43 -4.01
C ASP A 54 -2.40 3.24 -3.53
N LEU A 55 -1.54 3.46 -2.52
CA LEU A 55 -0.71 2.39 -1.96
C LEU A 55 -1.58 1.27 -1.39
N LYS A 56 -2.66 1.61 -0.72
CA LYS A 56 -3.58 0.62 -0.14
C LYS A 56 -4.30 -0.18 -1.22
N LEU A 57 -4.71 0.46 -2.31
CA LEU A 57 -5.32 -0.23 -3.44
C LEU A 57 -4.35 -1.21 -4.09
N VAL A 58 -3.12 -0.78 -4.33
CA VAL A 58 -2.09 -1.64 -4.93
C VAL A 58 -1.81 -2.84 -4.02
N ALA A 59 -1.66 -2.61 -2.72
CA ALA A 59 -1.43 -3.68 -1.75
C ALA A 59 -2.58 -4.70 -1.74
N GLY A 60 -3.81 -4.23 -1.91
CA GLY A 60 -4.99 -5.09 -1.98
C GLY A 60 -5.25 -5.74 -3.33
N GLY A 61 -4.33 -5.56 -4.29
CA GLY A 61 -4.50 -6.10 -5.64
C GLY A 61 -5.59 -5.41 -6.44
N GLY A 62 -6.00 -4.21 -6.05
CA GLY A 62 -7.00 -3.40 -6.74
C GLY A 62 -8.45 -3.78 -6.47
N TYR A 63 -8.71 -4.84 -5.71
CA TYR A 63 -10.07 -5.35 -5.52
C TYR A 63 -10.58 -5.22 -4.09
N ASN A 64 -9.78 -5.65 -3.14
CA ASN A 64 -10.27 -5.93 -1.81
C ASN A 64 -9.16 -5.72 -0.78
N THR A 65 -9.45 -4.90 0.23
CA THR A 65 -8.52 -4.63 1.30
C THR A 65 -8.88 -5.35 2.60
N ASP A 66 -9.88 -6.24 2.57
CA ASP A 66 -10.37 -6.93 3.77
C ASP A 66 -9.34 -7.88 4.39
N HIS A 67 -8.40 -8.35 3.57
CA HIS A 67 -7.35 -9.27 4.03
C HIS A 67 -6.06 -8.56 4.39
N ILE A 68 -6.06 -7.23 4.38
CA ILE A 68 -4.89 -6.41 4.71
C ILE A 68 -5.09 -5.78 6.08
N HIS A 69 -4.11 -5.95 6.97
CA HIS A 69 -4.16 -5.35 8.30
C HIS A 69 -2.75 -4.95 8.75
N ASN A 70 -2.66 -4.29 9.90
CA ASN A 70 -1.42 -3.74 10.43
C ASN A 70 -0.75 -2.81 9.42
N VAL A 71 -1.55 -1.93 8.80
CA VAL A 71 -1.09 -1.04 7.75
C VAL A 71 -0.34 0.14 8.34
N ASN A 72 0.88 0.37 7.85
CA ASN A 72 1.69 1.53 8.18
C ASN A 72 2.16 2.21 6.90
N PHE A 73 2.21 3.53 6.93
CA PHE A 73 2.69 4.32 5.80
C PHE A 73 3.93 5.11 6.19
N GLU A 74 4.88 5.22 5.26
CA GLU A 74 6.02 6.11 5.37
C GLU A 74 6.01 6.98 4.11
N ILE A 75 5.86 8.29 4.27
CA ILE A 75 5.79 9.22 3.15
C ILE A 75 6.86 10.28 3.33
N GLU A 76 7.73 10.37 2.33
CA GLU A 76 8.86 11.30 2.34
C GLU A 76 8.70 12.27 1.17
N ARG A 77 8.85 13.57 1.45
CA ARG A 77 8.90 14.58 0.41
C ARG A 77 10.33 14.67 -0.15
N LEU A 78 10.43 14.54 -1.45
CA LEU A 78 11.71 14.57 -2.15
C LEU A 78 12.06 15.96 -2.64
#